data_96f03d65ea9cc85c662eff58fd301842
#
_entry.id   96f03d65ea9cc85c662eff58fd301842
#
_cell.length_a   1.000
_cell.length_b   1.000
_cell.length_c   1.000
_cell.angle_alpha   90.00
_cell.angle_beta   90.00
_cell.angle_gamma   90.00
#
_symmetry.space_group_name_H-M   'P 1'
#
loop_
_entity.id
_entity.type
_entity.pdbx_description
1 polymer ?
#
loop_
_entity_poly.entity_id
_entity_poly.type
_entity_poly.pdbx_seq_one_letter_code
_entity_poly.pdbx_strand_id
1 'polypeptide(L)'
;MVSQRKKTGKSTALSVRAIAAQVILQVLDQGKSLSTLLPEVQSQVKPQDLPLLQEITFGICRLLPRLENIIKKLLDKPLKGKTRIVHCLLLVGLYQLLYMRVPAHAAVDEVVNATKSLKSDSFRGLVNGVLRRFLREKEDILSVVDKNWQTLHPEWFVNKIKKAYPNWREIIEANNQKPPMWLRVNQQQNNTKTYRTLLEEQEIVSFECDNPHALRLAQPLSVSKLPNFEQGAVTVQDLNAQWSALLLEPQNDELILDACAAPGGKTTHILEIAPQAKVIALDVEAHRLKRVEENLTRLNQQAVVVCGDATEPEKWLSEIGLSGASFDRILLDAPCSATGVIRRHPDIKWLRQETDIAQLVALQGQILKALWAKLKPNGILLYATCSVLPDENSHQIQHFLVETPDAELMPLPFEQTENTIGIQFLPQENGGDGFYYAKLRKRSA
;
A
#
# COMPACT_ATOMS: atom_id res chain seq x y z
N MET A 1 -29.77 2.21 56.36
CA MET A 1 -29.77 1.86 54.91
C MET A 1 -29.22 3.03 54.14
N VAL A 2 -27.93 3.02 53.82
CA VAL A 2 -27.25 4.06 53.03
C VAL A 2 -27.17 3.57 51.59
N SER A 3 -27.92 4.20 50.70
CA SER A 3 -27.95 3.92 49.28
C SER A 3 -26.65 4.36 48.60
N GLN A 4 -25.77 3.42 48.21
CA GLN A 4 -24.64 3.67 47.37
C GLN A 4 -25.09 3.92 45.93
N ARG A 5 -25.13 5.18 45.51
CA ARG A 5 -25.24 5.55 44.09
C ARG A 5 -23.95 5.13 43.37
N LYS A 6 -24.00 4.03 42.60
CA LYS A 6 -22.99 3.69 41.60
C LYS A 6 -22.92 4.80 40.55
N LYS A 7 -21.84 5.59 40.59
CA LYS A 7 -21.45 6.44 39.45
C LYS A 7 -21.03 5.52 38.30
N THR A 8 -21.92 5.24 37.39
CA THR A 8 -21.57 4.71 36.07
C THR A 8 -20.80 5.78 35.33
N GLY A 9 -19.48 5.68 35.34
CA GLY A 9 -18.62 6.46 34.47
C GLY A 9 -18.96 6.14 33.03
N LYS A 10 -19.68 7.01 32.32
CA LYS A 10 -19.81 6.96 30.88
C LYS A 10 -18.38 7.12 30.31
N SER A 11 -17.77 6.01 29.88
CA SER A 11 -16.66 6.05 28.97
C SER A 11 -17.16 6.83 27.75
N THR A 12 -16.77 8.09 27.61
CA THR A 12 -17.06 8.87 26.40
C THR A 12 -16.19 8.27 25.29
N ALA A 13 -16.79 7.39 24.50
CA ALA A 13 -16.15 6.88 23.29
C ALA A 13 -15.65 8.09 22.48
N LEU A 14 -14.38 8.05 22.07
CA LEU A 14 -13.78 9.11 21.25
C LEU A 14 -14.57 9.26 19.95
N SER A 15 -14.80 10.50 19.52
CA SER A 15 -15.42 10.73 18.21
C SER A 15 -14.44 10.30 17.11
N VAL A 16 -14.98 9.81 15.99
CA VAL A 16 -14.15 9.41 14.82
C VAL A 16 -13.22 10.54 14.35
N ARG A 17 -13.61 11.82 14.51
CA ARG A 17 -12.78 12.99 14.19
C ARG A 17 -11.61 13.14 15.13
N ALA A 18 -11.82 12.87 16.42
CA ALA A 18 -10.75 12.85 17.41
C ALA A 18 -9.74 11.74 17.14
N ILE A 19 -10.23 10.53 16.82
CA ILE A 19 -9.38 9.39 16.46
C ILE A 19 -8.61 9.70 15.18
N ALA A 20 -9.24 10.25 14.15
CA ALA A 20 -8.58 10.66 12.92
C ALA A 20 -7.44 11.66 13.18
N ALA A 21 -7.68 12.68 14.03
CA ALA A 21 -6.65 13.65 14.39
C ALA A 21 -5.46 12.99 15.13
N GLN A 22 -5.73 12.01 16.02
CA GLN A 22 -4.68 11.26 16.72
C GLN A 22 -3.87 10.37 15.75
N VAL A 23 -4.54 9.71 14.82
CA VAL A 23 -3.87 8.91 13.77
C VAL A 23 -2.96 9.80 12.92
N ILE A 24 -3.48 10.93 12.42
CA ILE A 24 -2.67 11.89 11.64
C ILE A 24 -1.47 12.43 12.43
N LEU A 25 -1.65 12.74 13.72
CA LEU A 25 -0.54 13.14 14.58
C LEU A 25 0.56 12.07 14.65
N GLN A 26 0.17 10.80 14.81
CA GLN A 26 1.13 9.69 14.86
C GLN A 26 1.84 9.45 13.52
N VAL A 27 1.14 9.62 12.41
CA VAL A 27 1.77 9.54 11.07
C VAL A 27 2.81 10.65 10.92
N LEU A 28 2.44 11.90 11.19
CA LEU A 28 3.27 13.06 10.89
C LEU A 28 4.43 13.28 11.87
N ASP A 29 4.19 13.00 13.15
CA ASP A 29 5.15 13.34 14.21
C ASP A 29 5.88 12.10 14.79
N GLN A 30 5.36 10.88 14.61
CA GLN A 30 5.95 9.64 15.12
C GLN A 30 6.37 8.66 14.02
N GLY A 31 6.11 8.97 12.75
CA GLY A 31 6.53 8.13 11.62
C GLY A 31 5.81 6.78 11.52
N LYS A 32 4.63 6.62 12.12
CA LYS A 32 3.86 5.38 12.06
C LYS A 32 2.98 5.33 10.82
N SER A 33 2.89 4.15 10.18
CA SER A 33 2.08 3.99 8.98
C SER A 33 0.58 3.88 9.27
N LEU A 34 -0.25 4.32 8.31
CA LEU A 34 -1.70 4.12 8.39
C LEU A 34 -2.06 2.64 8.45
N SER A 35 -1.30 1.78 7.77
CA SER A 35 -1.50 0.32 7.78
C SER A 35 -1.30 -0.31 9.15
N THR A 36 -0.46 0.27 9.99
CA THR A 36 -0.27 -0.13 11.40
C THR A 36 -1.35 0.49 12.30
N LEU A 37 -1.57 1.80 12.15
CA LEU A 37 -2.42 2.56 13.09
C LEU A 37 -3.91 2.24 12.97
N LEU A 38 -4.44 2.07 11.75
CA LEU A 38 -5.88 1.86 11.57
C LEU A 38 -6.40 0.57 12.22
N PRO A 39 -5.71 -0.59 12.11
CA PRO A 39 -6.10 -1.79 12.87
C PRO A 39 -6.04 -1.59 14.39
N GLU A 40 -5.04 -0.87 14.92
CA GLU A 40 -4.91 -0.62 16.36
C GLU A 40 -6.08 0.20 16.95
N VAL A 41 -6.64 1.12 16.16
CA VAL A 41 -7.75 1.98 16.61
C VAL A 41 -9.13 1.44 16.21
N GLN A 42 -9.21 0.36 15.45
CA GLN A 42 -10.46 -0.19 14.92
C GLN A 42 -11.48 -0.50 16.01
N SER A 43 -11.04 -1.05 17.15
CA SER A 43 -11.91 -1.38 18.29
C SER A 43 -12.50 -0.14 19.01
N GLN A 44 -11.92 1.04 18.77
CA GLN A 44 -12.36 2.31 19.37
C GLN A 44 -13.40 3.04 18.51
N VAL A 45 -13.63 2.55 17.28
CA VAL A 45 -14.52 3.14 16.28
C VAL A 45 -15.72 2.22 16.04
N LYS A 46 -16.90 2.81 15.91
CA LYS A 46 -18.07 2.02 15.53
C LYS A 46 -17.87 1.45 14.12
N PRO A 47 -18.29 0.19 13.84
CA PRO A 47 -18.08 -0.42 12.52
C PRO A 47 -18.56 0.44 11.34
N GLN A 48 -19.68 1.13 11.49
CA GLN A 48 -20.23 2.04 10.48
C GLN A 48 -19.40 3.29 10.21
N ASP A 49 -18.52 3.68 11.15
CA ASP A 49 -17.68 4.87 11.06
C ASP A 49 -16.25 4.55 10.57
N LEU A 50 -15.90 3.25 10.41
CA LEU A 50 -14.58 2.83 9.90
C LEU A 50 -14.28 3.37 8.49
N PRO A 51 -15.23 3.34 7.52
CA PRO A 51 -15.01 3.95 6.21
C PRO A 51 -14.75 5.46 6.29
N LEU A 52 -15.42 6.16 7.22
CA LEU A 52 -15.21 7.59 7.46
C LEU A 52 -13.82 7.87 8.00
N LEU A 53 -13.35 7.10 8.98
CA LEU A 53 -12.00 7.20 9.51
C LEU A 53 -10.96 7.02 8.41
N GLN A 54 -11.11 5.99 7.61
CA GLN A 54 -10.23 5.68 6.49
C GLN A 54 -10.23 6.81 5.45
N GLU A 55 -11.40 7.26 5.00
CA GLU A 55 -11.51 8.35 4.04
C GLU A 55 -10.80 9.63 4.50
N ILE A 56 -11.00 10.03 5.77
CA ILE A 56 -10.38 11.23 6.34
C ILE A 56 -8.86 11.07 6.41
N THR A 57 -8.36 9.97 6.96
CA THR A 57 -6.91 9.81 7.20
C THR A 57 -6.12 9.63 5.90
N PHE A 58 -6.62 8.82 4.97
CA PHE A 58 -6.00 8.68 3.64
C PHE A 58 -6.08 9.99 2.83
N GLY A 59 -7.22 10.68 2.88
CA GLY A 59 -7.41 11.92 2.17
C GLY A 59 -6.51 13.04 2.67
N ILE A 60 -6.34 13.17 3.98
CA ILE A 60 -5.41 14.14 4.57
C ILE A 60 -3.98 13.83 4.14
N CYS A 61 -3.51 12.58 4.25
CA CYS A 61 -2.17 12.20 3.81
C CYS A 61 -1.96 12.45 2.31
N ARG A 62 -2.98 12.24 1.48
CA ARG A 62 -2.93 12.50 0.04
C ARG A 62 -2.77 13.97 -0.31
N LEU A 63 -3.44 14.86 0.41
CA LEU A 63 -3.59 16.27 0.09
C LEU A 63 -2.92 17.20 1.13
N LEU A 64 -2.07 16.65 1.99
CA LEU A 64 -1.49 17.35 3.14
C LEU A 64 -0.90 18.74 2.81
N PRO A 65 -0.05 18.92 1.78
CA PRO A 65 0.53 20.23 1.49
C PRO A 65 -0.52 21.30 1.17
N ARG A 66 -1.59 20.92 0.47
CA ARG A 66 -2.70 21.84 0.15
C ARG A 66 -3.44 22.26 1.43
N LEU A 67 -3.77 21.30 2.29
CA LEU A 67 -4.44 21.56 3.56
C LEU A 67 -3.57 22.41 4.50
N GLU A 68 -2.27 22.13 4.57
CA GLU A 68 -1.29 22.91 5.33
C GLU A 68 -1.20 24.36 4.81
N ASN A 69 -1.22 24.57 3.49
CA ASN A 69 -1.20 25.91 2.91
C ASN A 69 -2.48 26.69 3.24
N ILE A 70 -3.64 26.03 3.29
CA ILE A 70 -4.89 26.65 3.74
C ILE A 70 -4.78 27.06 5.22
N ILE A 71 -4.28 26.17 6.10
CA ILE A 71 -4.11 26.50 7.53
C ILE A 71 -3.16 27.69 7.72
N LYS A 72 -2.08 27.77 6.95
CA LYS A 72 -1.14 28.92 6.98
C LYS A 72 -1.79 30.27 6.65
N LYS A 73 -2.88 30.26 5.85
CA LYS A 73 -3.67 31.47 5.56
C LYS A 73 -4.67 31.81 6.66
N LEU A 74 -5.07 30.81 7.44
CA LEU A 74 -6.08 30.96 8.49
C LEU A 74 -5.52 31.26 9.86
N LEU A 75 -4.27 30.89 10.12
CA LEU A 75 -3.60 31.07 11.42
C LEU A 75 -2.39 31.99 11.30
N ASP A 76 -2.32 33.00 12.18
CA ASP A 76 -1.16 33.90 12.26
C ASP A 76 0.07 33.18 12.85
N LYS A 77 -0.17 32.22 13.76
CA LYS A 77 0.90 31.46 14.41
C LYS A 77 0.66 29.93 14.27
N PRO A 78 1.69 29.14 13.95
CA PRO A 78 1.55 27.70 13.84
C PRO A 78 1.29 27.05 15.21
N LEU A 79 0.40 26.05 15.22
CA LEU A 79 0.13 25.21 16.38
C LEU A 79 1.20 24.13 16.51
N LYS A 80 2.05 24.17 17.54
CA LYS A 80 3.19 23.26 17.76
C LYS A 80 3.14 22.63 19.16
N GLY A 81 3.96 21.61 19.38
CA GLY A 81 4.06 20.93 20.67
C GLY A 81 2.70 20.41 21.16
N LYS A 82 2.29 20.77 22.37
CA LYS A 82 1.01 20.31 22.95
C LYS A 82 -0.24 20.71 22.14
N THR A 83 -0.12 21.73 21.28
CA THR A 83 -1.23 22.18 20.43
C THR A 83 -1.23 21.53 19.05
N ARG A 84 -0.27 20.68 18.74
CA ARG A 84 -0.16 19.98 17.45
C ARG A 84 -1.37 19.11 17.16
N ILE A 85 -1.98 18.51 18.18
CA ILE A 85 -3.21 17.73 18.04
C ILE A 85 -4.39 18.59 17.53
N VAL A 86 -4.46 19.88 17.94
CA VAL A 86 -5.48 20.82 17.46
C VAL A 86 -5.24 21.17 15.99
N HIS A 87 -3.97 21.26 15.57
CA HIS A 87 -3.62 21.42 14.16
C HIS A 87 -4.11 20.24 13.33
N CYS A 88 -3.85 19.00 13.79
CA CYS A 88 -4.35 17.79 13.11
C CYS A 88 -5.89 17.78 13.06
N LEU A 89 -6.55 18.26 14.10
CA LEU A 89 -8.01 18.39 14.11
C LEU A 89 -8.51 19.42 13.09
N LEU A 90 -7.79 20.52 12.86
CA LEU A 90 -8.11 21.48 11.80
C LEU A 90 -7.94 20.84 10.40
N LEU A 91 -6.91 20.01 10.18
CA LEU A 91 -6.76 19.24 8.93
C LEU A 91 -7.99 18.34 8.69
N VAL A 92 -8.49 17.66 9.74
CA VAL A 92 -9.72 16.85 9.68
C VAL A 92 -10.93 17.69 9.28
N GLY A 93 -11.07 18.87 9.87
CA GLY A 93 -12.17 19.80 9.57
C GLY A 93 -12.12 20.29 8.12
N LEU A 94 -10.98 20.79 7.68
CA LEU A 94 -10.78 21.29 6.32
C LEU A 94 -10.99 20.20 5.26
N TYR A 95 -10.48 18.98 5.53
CA TYR A 95 -10.70 17.86 4.60
C TYR A 95 -12.19 17.57 4.41
N GLN A 96 -12.97 17.50 5.49
CA GLN A 96 -14.41 17.28 5.40
C GLN A 96 -15.13 18.40 4.63
N LEU A 97 -14.78 19.67 4.91
CA LEU A 97 -15.40 20.83 4.25
C LEU A 97 -15.08 20.94 2.75
N LEU A 98 -13.95 20.41 2.31
CA LEU A 98 -13.49 20.51 0.93
C LEU A 98 -13.85 19.29 0.07
N TYR A 99 -13.78 18.09 0.64
CA TYR A 99 -13.76 16.85 -0.14
C TYR A 99 -14.88 15.85 0.21
N MET A 100 -15.66 16.15 1.24
CA MET A 100 -16.73 15.24 1.65
C MET A 100 -18.12 15.86 1.45
N ARG A 101 -19.09 15.00 1.17
CA ARG A 101 -20.51 15.41 1.03
C ARG A 101 -21.18 15.44 2.41
N VAL A 102 -20.65 16.30 3.30
CA VAL A 102 -21.21 16.52 4.64
C VAL A 102 -21.67 17.97 4.74
N PRO A 103 -22.86 18.23 5.29
CA PRO A 103 -23.30 19.62 5.52
C PRO A 103 -22.27 20.39 6.33
N ALA A 104 -21.91 21.58 5.87
CA ALA A 104 -20.80 22.35 6.45
C ALA A 104 -20.99 22.61 7.96
N HIS A 105 -22.21 22.91 8.41
CA HIS A 105 -22.50 23.13 9.83
C HIS A 105 -22.25 21.85 10.65
N ALA A 106 -22.65 20.68 10.15
CA ALA A 106 -22.44 19.40 10.83
C ALA A 106 -20.95 19.06 10.91
N ALA A 107 -20.20 19.26 9.82
CA ALA A 107 -18.74 19.07 9.80
C ALA A 107 -18.04 19.94 10.84
N VAL A 108 -18.38 21.25 10.92
CA VAL A 108 -17.81 22.16 11.91
C VAL A 108 -18.16 21.73 13.32
N ASP A 109 -19.44 21.48 13.62
CA ASP A 109 -19.90 21.14 14.96
C ASP A 109 -19.26 19.85 15.49
N GLU A 110 -19.16 18.81 14.66
CA GLU A 110 -18.51 17.54 15.02
C GLU A 110 -17.00 17.71 15.31
N VAL A 111 -16.30 18.52 14.52
CA VAL A 111 -14.88 18.81 14.74
C VAL A 111 -14.67 19.64 16.00
N VAL A 112 -15.52 20.65 16.21
CA VAL A 112 -15.50 21.48 17.45
C VAL A 112 -15.77 20.62 18.69
N ASN A 113 -16.72 19.69 18.63
CA ASN A 113 -17.01 18.76 19.73
C ASN A 113 -15.86 17.80 20.00
N ALA A 114 -15.08 17.42 18.99
CA ALA A 114 -13.91 16.55 19.13
C ALA A 114 -12.80 17.18 20.02
N THR A 115 -12.74 18.50 20.17
CA THR A 115 -11.79 19.16 21.08
C THR A 115 -11.92 18.67 22.52
N LYS A 116 -13.16 18.39 22.98
CA LYS A 116 -13.43 17.85 24.31
C LYS A 116 -12.86 16.43 24.46
N SER A 117 -13.07 15.59 23.45
CA SER A 117 -12.54 14.22 23.41
C SER A 117 -11.01 14.20 23.44
N LEU A 118 -10.37 15.19 22.82
CA LEU A 118 -8.91 15.36 22.78
C LEU A 118 -8.33 16.08 24.00
N LYS A 119 -9.11 16.34 25.04
CA LYS A 119 -8.71 17.15 26.22
C LYS A 119 -8.15 18.54 25.84
N SER A 120 -8.65 19.10 24.76
CA SER A 120 -8.25 20.39 24.18
C SER A 120 -9.41 21.40 24.12
N ASP A 121 -10.34 21.32 25.06
CA ASP A 121 -11.60 22.11 25.06
C ASP A 121 -11.35 23.62 25.12
N SER A 122 -10.22 24.06 25.70
CA SER A 122 -9.78 25.48 25.66
C SER A 122 -9.57 26.03 24.25
N PHE A 123 -9.36 25.14 23.25
CA PHE A 123 -9.20 25.52 21.84
C PHE A 123 -10.51 25.45 21.04
N ARG A 124 -11.64 25.17 21.68
CA ARG A 124 -12.95 25.06 21.02
C ARG A 124 -13.31 26.31 20.22
N GLY A 125 -13.10 27.49 20.83
CA GLY A 125 -13.32 28.80 20.19
C GLY A 125 -12.42 28.99 18.95
N LEU A 126 -11.13 28.64 19.06
CA LEU A 126 -10.19 28.73 17.96
C LEU A 126 -10.60 27.84 16.79
N VAL A 127 -10.87 26.57 17.06
CA VAL A 127 -11.27 25.59 16.00
C VAL A 127 -12.54 26.06 15.29
N ASN A 128 -13.56 26.50 16.05
CA ASN A 128 -14.79 27.05 15.47
C ASN A 128 -14.53 28.30 14.63
N GLY A 129 -13.74 29.24 15.16
CA GLY A 129 -13.39 30.49 14.49
C GLY A 129 -12.66 30.24 13.16
N VAL A 130 -11.65 29.36 13.16
CA VAL A 130 -10.85 29.02 11.98
C VAL A 130 -11.71 28.36 10.89
N LEU A 131 -12.52 27.35 11.24
CA LEU A 131 -13.34 26.64 10.24
C LEU A 131 -14.47 27.55 9.68
N ARG A 132 -15.07 28.41 10.52
CA ARG A 132 -16.06 29.39 10.04
C ARG A 132 -15.43 30.50 9.19
N ARG A 133 -14.21 30.94 9.53
CA ARG A 133 -13.45 31.87 8.70
C ARG A 133 -13.16 31.24 7.33
N PHE A 134 -12.71 29.99 7.29
CA PHE A 134 -12.52 29.26 6.04
C PHE A 134 -13.79 29.25 5.18
N LEU A 135 -14.95 28.97 5.75
CA LEU A 135 -16.21 28.95 5.00
C LEU A 135 -16.59 30.31 4.41
N ARG A 136 -16.30 31.39 5.12
CA ARG A 136 -16.59 32.77 4.62
C ARG A 136 -15.60 33.23 3.55
N GLU A 137 -14.34 32.87 3.66
CA GLU A 137 -13.24 33.34 2.81
C GLU A 137 -12.76 32.22 1.84
N LYS A 138 -13.57 31.18 1.63
CA LYS A 138 -13.18 29.97 0.90
C LYS A 138 -12.65 30.28 -0.51
N GLU A 139 -13.37 31.05 -1.30
CA GLU A 139 -13.01 31.37 -2.68
C GLU A 139 -11.68 32.15 -2.73
N ASP A 140 -11.51 33.15 -1.87
CA ASP A 140 -10.30 33.97 -1.82
C ASP A 140 -9.08 33.13 -1.40
N ILE A 141 -9.23 32.28 -0.37
CA ILE A 141 -8.15 31.42 0.12
C ILE A 141 -7.75 30.42 -0.97
N LEU A 142 -8.71 29.76 -1.60
CA LEU A 142 -8.43 28.77 -2.63
C LEU A 142 -7.83 29.41 -3.90
N SER A 143 -8.25 30.61 -4.29
CA SER A 143 -7.65 31.34 -5.40
C SER A 143 -6.15 31.60 -5.24
N VAL A 144 -5.72 31.79 -3.99
CA VAL A 144 -4.29 31.97 -3.66
C VAL A 144 -3.55 30.64 -3.53
N VAL A 145 -4.15 29.66 -2.85
CA VAL A 145 -3.53 28.35 -2.58
C VAL A 145 -3.38 27.55 -3.88
N ASP A 146 -4.37 27.59 -4.75
CA ASP A 146 -4.42 26.83 -5.99
C ASP A 146 -3.89 27.59 -7.22
N LYS A 147 -3.32 28.78 -7.04
CA LYS A 147 -2.79 29.63 -8.12
C LYS A 147 -1.81 28.91 -9.02
N ASN A 148 -0.98 28.05 -8.43
CA ASN A 148 0.01 27.24 -9.14
C ASN A 148 -0.28 25.76 -8.93
N TRP A 149 -0.01 24.96 -9.97
CA TRP A 149 -0.07 23.51 -9.87
C TRP A 149 0.86 23.00 -8.77
N GLN A 150 0.32 22.20 -7.87
CA GLN A 150 1.05 21.65 -6.73
C GLN A 150 1.29 20.16 -6.94
N THR A 151 2.52 19.73 -6.73
CA THR A 151 2.86 18.30 -6.82
C THR A 151 2.22 17.50 -5.70
N LEU A 152 1.98 18.11 -4.53
CA LEU A 152 1.49 17.46 -3.31
C LEU A 152 2.38 16.29 -2.85
N HIS A 153 3.67 16.35 -3.18
CA HIS A 153 4.69 15.36 -2.82
C HIS A 153 5.92 16.04 -2.23
N PRO A 154 6.76 15.33 -1.46
CA PRO A 154 8.05 15.83 -1.01
C PRO A 154 8.95 16.19 -2.21
N GLU A 155 9.73 17.25 -2.06
CA GLU A 155 10.59 17.78 -3.13
C GLU A 155 11.63 16.76 -3.61
N TRP A 156 12.25 16.01 -2.69
CA TRP A 156 13.22 14.98 -3.03
C TRP A 156 12.65 13.94 -3.99
N PHE A 157 11.41 13.50 -3.75
CA PHE A 157 10.73 12.52 -4.60
C PHE A 157 10.44 13.10 -5.98
N VAL A 158 9.88 14.32 -6.02
CA VAL A 158 9.61 15.01 -7.29
C VAL A 158 10.87 15.16 -8.13
N ASN A 159 12.00 15.55 -7.51
CA ASN A 159 13.28 15.71 -8.19
C ASN A 159 13.80 14.38 -8.77
N LYS A 160 13.69 13.26 -8.02
CA LYS A 160 14.07 11.92 -8.52
C LYS A 160 13.20 11.49 -9.71
N ILE A 161 11.88 11.65 -9.61
CA ILE A 161 10.96 11.27 -10.69
C ILE A 161 11.16 12.13 -11.93
N LYS A 162 11.36 13.44 -11.77
CA LYS A 162 11.69 14.36 -12.87
C LYS A 162 12.95 13.95 -13.62
N LYS A 163 13.97 13.50 -12.88
CA LYS A 163 15.24 13.05 -13.47
C LYS A 163 15.09 11.72 -14.22
N ALA A 164 14.22 10.83 -13.70
CA ALA A 164 14.05 9.48 -14.22
C ALA A 164 13.07 9.38 -15.40
N TYR A 165 12.02 10.21 -15.43
CA TYR A 165 10.90 10.03 -16.36
C TYR A 165 10.48 11.32 -17.05
N PRO A 166 10.41 11.35 -18.40
CA PRO A 166 9.89 12.50 -19.14
C PRO A 166 8.44 12.85 -18.77
N ASN A 167 7.62 11.82 -18.54
CA ASN A 167 6.20 11.93 -18.16
C ASN A 167 5.95 12.00 -16.63
N TRP A 168 6.91 12.52 -15.87
CA TRP A 168 6.87 12.60 -14.41
C TRP A 168 5.59 13.24 -13.85
N ARG A 169 4.96 14.16 -14.59
CA ARG A 169 3.70 14.82 -14.15
C ARG A 169 2.54 13.85 -14.07
N GLU A 170 2.41 12.95 -15.04
CA GLU A 170 1.38 11.91 -15.08
C GLU A 170 1.53 10.96 -13.87
N ILE A 171 2.77 10.62 -13.50
CA ILE A 171 3.06 9.80 -12.31
C ILE A 171 2.59 10.51 -11.03
N ILE A 172 2.90 11.80 -10.89
CA ILE A 172 2.48 12.62 -9.75
C ILE A 172 0.96 12.75 -9.68
N GLU A 173 0.30 12.97 -10.82
CA GLU A 173 -1.16 13.09 -10.91
C GLU A 173 -1.85 11.76 -10.55
N ALA A 174 -1.38 10.64 -11.09
CA ALA A 174 -1.88 9.31 -10.74
C ALA A 174 -1.73 9.00 -9.25
N ASN A 175 -0.61 9.37 -8.63
CA ASN A 175 -0.38 9.19 -7.20
C ASN A 175 -1.34 10.00 -6.31
N ASN A 176 -1.87 11.11 -6.82
CA ASN A 176 -2.80 11.98 -6.08
C ASN A 176 -4.26 11.54 -6.22
N GLN A 177 -4.55 10.55 -7.06
CA GLN A 177 -5.90 10.03 -7.25
C GLN A 177 -6.22 8.87 -6.29
N LYS A 178 -7.51 8.54 -6.18
CA LYS A 178 -7.93 7.32 -5.50
C LYS A 178 -7.58 6.11 -6.38
N PRO A 179 -7.06 5.01 -5.79
CA PRO A 179 -6.71 3.84 -6.57
C PRO A 179 -7.94 3.15 -7.16
N PRO A 180 -7.87 2.62 -8.37
CA PRO A 180 -8.88 1.72 -8.89
C PRO A 180 -8.89 0.41 -8.11
N MET A 181 -10.03 -0.26 -8.06
CA MET A 181 -10.15 -1.59 -7.49
C MET A 181 -9.99 -2.63 -8.59
N TRP A 182 -8.90 -3.41 -8.47
CA TRP A 182 -8.59 -4.52 -9.33
C TRP A 182 -8.86 -5.84 -8.62
N LEU A 183 -9.43 -6.77 -9.33
CA LEU A 183 -9.67 -8.14 -8.89
C LEU A 183 -8.76 -9.07 -9.69
N ARG A 184 -8.18 -10.06 -9.01
CA ARG A 184 -7.58 -11.25 -9.62
C ARG A 184 -8.59 -12.38 -9.53
N VAL A 185 -9.01 -12.91 -10.66
CA VAL A 185 -9.92 -14.06 -10.75
C VAL A 185 -9.13 -15.34 -10.53
N ASN A 186 -9.57 -16.17 -9.60
CA ASN A 186 -8.97 -17.46 -9.32
C ASN A 186 -9.29 -18.45 -10.45
N GLN A 187 -8.30 -18.70 -11.29
CA GLN A 187 -8.44 -19.57 -12.48
C GLN A 187 -8.69 -21.04 -12.15
N GLN A 188 -8.49 -21.46 -10.90
CA GLN A 188 -8.86 -22.80 -10.41
C GLN A 188 -10.39 -22.98 -10.29
N GLN A 189 -11.12 -21.88 -10.12
CA GLN A 189 -12.58 -21.90 -9.88
C GLN A 189 -13.36 -21.29 -11.05
N ASN A 190 -12.87 -20.22 -11.64
CA ASN A 190 -13.55 -19.46 -12.68
C ASN A 190 -12.55 -18.93 -13.70
N ASN A 191 -12.97 -18.75 -14.94
CA ASN A 191 -12.27 -17.86 -15.86
C ASN A 191 -12.82 -16.41 -15.71
N THR A 192 -12.06 -15.46 -16.21
CA THR A 192 -12.38 -14.02 -16.11
C THR A 192 -13.75 -13.67 -16.73
N LYS A 193 -14.10 -14.30 -17.87
CA LYS A 193 -15.40 -14.08 -18.53
C LYS A 193 -16.56 -14.58 -17.70
N THR A 194 -16.45 -15.79 -17.13
CA THR A 194 -17.49 -16.36 -16.25
C THR A 194 -17.68 -15.51 -15.00
N TYR A 195 -16.57 -15.07 -14.37
CA TYR A 195 -16.68 -14.23 -13.19
C TYR A 195 -17.27 -12.84 -13.50
N ARG A 196 -16.97 -12.29 -14.67
CA ARG A 196 -17.58 -11.05 -15.15
C ARG A 196 -19.11 -11.18 -15.27
N THR A 197 -19.61 -12.30 -15.79
CA THR A 197 -21.06 -12.56 -15.85
C THR A 197 -21.68 -12.59 -14.44
N LEU A 198 -21.00 -13.20 -13.45
CA LEU A 198 -21.47 -13.18 -12.05
C LEU A 198 -21.52 -11.76 -11.46
N LEU A 199 -20.60 -10.88 -11.84
CA LEU A 199 -20.63 -9.47 -11.46
C LEU A 199 -21.79 -8.72 -12.13
N GLU A 200 -22.02 -8.96 -13.43
CA GLU A 200 -23.11 -8.35 -14.21
C GLU A 200 -24.49 -8.76 -13.64
N GLU A 201 -24.69 -10.01 -13.22
CA GLU A 201 -25.91 -10.48 -12.55
C GLU A 201 -26.21 -9.74 -11.23
N GLN A 202 -25.19 -9.15 -10.61
CA GLN A 202 -25.32 -8.32 -9.40
C GLN A 202 -25.22 -6.81 -9.69
N GLU A 203 -25.37 -6.41 -10.94
CA GLU A 203 -25.28 -5.01 -11.41
C GLU A 203 -23.93 -4.36 -11.10
N ILE A 204 -22.85 -5.16 -10.97
CA ILE A 204 -21.48 -4.68 -10.74
C ILE A 204 -20.76 -4.55 -12.09
N VAL A 205 -20.52 -3.32 -12.51
CA VAL A 205 -19.83 -3.03 -13.79
C VAL A 205 -18.32 -3.28 -13.63
N SER A 206 -17.74 -4.05 -14.55
CA SER A 206 -16.32 -4.36 -14.60
C SER A 206 -15.75 -4.30 -16.01
N PHE A 207 -14.42 -4.16 -16.11
CA PHE A 207 -13.68 -4.02 -17.37
C PHE A 207 -12.55 -5.05 -17.41
N GLU A 208 -12.37 -5.69 -18.57
CA GLU A 208 -11.22 -6.53 -18.88
C GLU A 208 -9.99 -5.69 -19.26
N CYS A 209 -8.81 -6.32 -19.24
CA CYS A 209 -7.54 -5.75 -19.69
C CYS A 209 -6.64 -6.85 -20.27
N ASP A 210 -5.42 -6.51 -20.67
CA ASP A 210 -4.45 -7.45 -21.26
C ASP A 210 -3.98 -8.56 -20.29
N ASN A 211 -4.13 -8.35 -18.97
CA ASN A 211 -3.85 -9.41 -18.01
C ASN A 211 -5.05 -10.38 -17.93
N PRO A 212 -4.87 -11.67 -18.28
CA PRO A 212 -5.98 -12.63 -18.41
C PRO A 212 -6.66 -12.98 -17.08
N HIS A 213 -6.03 -12.67 -15.95
CA HIS A 213 -6.58 -12.94 -14.61
C HIS A 213 -7.24 -11.73 -13.97
N ALA A 214 -7.15 -10.54 -14.59
CA ALA A 214 -7.54 -9.29 -13.97
C ALA A 214 -8.89 -8.75 -14.46
N LEU A 215 -9.66 -8.17 -13.53
CA LEU A 215 -10.84 -7.35 -13.80
C LEU A 215 -10.74 -6.05 -13.01
N ARG A 216 -11.05 -4.91 -13.65
CA ARG A 216 -11.20 -3.64 -12.97
C ARG A 216 -12.66 -3.36 -12.68
N LEU A 217 -13.00 -3.03 -11.45
CA LEU A 217 -14.34 -2.56 -11.13
C LEU A 217 -14.52 -1.08 -11.54
N ALA A 218 -15.70 -0.73 -12.03
CA ALA A 218 -16.05 0.66 -12.31
C ALA A 218 -16.00 1.53 -11.06
N GLN A 219 -16.39 0.96 -9.92
CA GLN A 219 -16.38 1.62 -8.61
C GLN A 219 -15.88 0.65 -7.53
N PRO A 220 -15.03 1.11 -6.59
CA PRO A 220 -14.66 0.30 -5.44
C PRO A 220 -15.88 -0.05 -4.59
N LEU A 221 -15.92 -1.28 -4.09
CA LEU A 221 -16.97 -1.76 -3.20
C LEU A 221 -16.39 -2.65 -2.09
N SER A 222 -17.21 -2.95 -1.07
CA SER A 222 -16.82 -3.90 -0.02
C SER A 222 -16.65 -5.29 -0.61
N VAL A 223 -15.61 -6.01 -0.19
CA VAL A 223 -15.36 -7.40 -0.63
C VAL A 223 -16.52 -8.34 -0.30
N SER A 224 -17.29 -8.03 0.74
CA SER A 224 -18.51 -8.79 1.11
C SER A 224 -19.62 -8.73 0.05
N LYS A 225 -19.53 -7.82 -0.92
CA LYS A 225 -20.46 -7.70 -2.05
C LYS A 225 -19.96 -8.41 -3.31
N LEU A 226 -18.72 -8.93 -3.28
CA LEU A 226 -18.18 -9.67 -4.42
C LEU A 226 -18.72 -11.10 -4.41
N PRO A 227 -19.26 -11.61 -5.54
CA PRO A 227 -19.72 -12.99 -5.64
C PRO A 227 -18.63 -13.98 -5.22
N ASN A 228 -18.96 -14.90 -4.34
CA ASN A 228 -18.10 -16.00 -3.91
C ASN A 228 -16.70 -15.57 -3.41
N PHE A 229 -16.56 -14.35 -2.84
CA PHE A 229 -15.28 -13.86 -2.31
C PHE A 229 -14.76 -14.75 -1.17
N GLU A 230 -15.61 -15.11 -0.22
CA GLU A 230 -15.27 -15.97 0.92
C GLU A 230 -14.90 -17.40 0.49
N GLN A 231 -15.42 -17.86 -0.66
CA GLN A 231 -15.09 -19.14 -1.28
C GLN A 231 -13.83 -19.10 -2.13
N GLY A 232 -13.16 -17.93 -2.20
CA GLY A 232 -11.90 -17.79 -2.89
C GLY A 232 -12.00 -17.61 -4.41
N ALA A 233 -13.16 -17.21 -4.95
CA ALA A 233 -13.33 -16.99 -6.39
C ALA A 233 -12.48 -15.84 -6.94
N VAL A 234 -12.21 -14.84 -6.10
CA VAL A 234 -11.37 -13.68 -6.44
C VAL A 234 -10.52 -13.20 -5.26
N THR A 235 -9.48 -12.46 -5.59
CA THR A 235 -8.64 -11.72 -4.65
C THR A 235 -8.54 -10.26 -5.08
N VAL A 236 -8.61 -9.31 -4.14
CA VAL A 236 -8.31 -7.91 -4.43
C VAL A 236 -6.80 -7.75 -4.51
N GLN A 237 -6.29 -7.45 -5.71
CA GLN A 237 -4.87 -7.25 -5.94
C GLN A 237 -4.65 -6.27 -7.09
N ASP A 238 -3.69 -5.36 -6.94
CA ASP A 238 -3.35 -4.41 -8.02
C ASP A 238 -3.00 -5.13 -9.33
N LEU A 239 -3.37 -4.52 -10.46
CA LEU A 239 -3.12 -5.08 -11.79
C LEU A 239 -1.65 -5.45 -12.00
N ASN A 240 -0.75 -4.51 -11.68
CA ASN A 240 0.67 -4.72 -11.94
C ASN A 240 1.32 -5.69 -10.94
N ALA A 241 0.77 -5.83 -9.72
CA ALA A 241 1.18 -6.86 -8.78
C ALA A 241 0.81 -8.29 -9.24
N GLN A 242 -0.24 -8.44 -10.06
CA GLN A 242 -0.66 -9.74 -10.61
C GLN A 242 0.32 -10.31 -11.62
N TRP A 243 1.16 -9.49 -12.26
CA TRP A 243 2.18 -9.99 -13.19
C TRP A 243 3.25 -10.85 -12.51
N SER A 244 3.48 -10.73 -11.21
CA SER A 244 4.53 -11.46 -10.49
C SER A 244 4.46 -12.99 -10.70
N ALA A 245 3.31 -13.61 -10.47
CA ALA A 245 3.19 -15.06 -10.63
C ALA A 245 3.19 -15.48 -12.11
N LEU A 246 2.60 -14.67 -13.00
CA LEU A 246 2.61 -14.93 -14.45
C LEU A 246 4.04 -14.88 -15.02
N LEU A 247 4.86 -13.91 -14.58
CA LEU A 247 6.25 -13.78 -15.01
C LEU A 247 7.19 -14.81 -14.37
N LEU A 248 6.87 -15.27 -13.16
CA LEU A 248 7.59 -16.36 -12.50
C LEU A 248 7.41 -17.69 -13.23
N GLU A 249 6.24 -17.91 -13.87
CA GLU A 249 5.88 -19.13 -14.59
C GLU A 249 6.03 -20.42 -13.74
N PRO A 250 5.43 -20.47 -12.53
CA PRO A 250 5.61 -21.59 -11.62
C PRO A 250 5.08 -22.89 -12.23
N GLN A 251 5.76 -24.02 -11.94
CA GLN A 251 5.34 -25.34 -12.39
C GLN A 251 4.95 -26.21 -11.21
N ASN A 252 4.07 -27.18 -11.46
CA ASN A 252 3.76 -28.22 -10.48
C ASN A 252 5.05 -28.99 -10.10
N ASP A 253 5.08 -29.51 -8.87
CA ASP A 253 6.21 -30.27 -8.29
C ASP A 253 7.50 -29.46 -8.04
N GLU A 254 7.57 -28.18 -8.40
CA GLU A 254 8.70 -27.31 -8.08
C GLU A 254 8.70 -26.89 -6.60
N LEU A 255 9.91 -26.69 -6.06
CA LEU A 255 10.12 -26.03 -4.78
C LEU A 255 10.32 -24.54 -5.04
N ILE A 256 9.37 -23.73 -4.59
CA ILE A 256 9.31 -22.29 -4.88
C ILE A 256 9.38 -21.48 -3.58
N LEU A 257 10.24 -20.47 -3.56
CA LEU A 257 10.29 -19.48 -2.48
C LEU A 257 9.57 -18.20 -2.91
N ASP A 258 8.62 -17.75 -2.10
CA ASP A 258 8.07 -16.39 -2.11
C ASP A 258 8.71 -15.63 -0.94
N ALA A 259 9.71 -14.83 -1.24
CA ALA A 259 10.46 -14.04 -0.26
C ALA A 259 9.84 -12.66 -0.07
N CYS A 260 9.67 -12.25 1.19
CA CYS A 260 8.94 -11.05 1.62
C CYS A 260 7.44 -11.16 1.25
N ALA A 261 6.87 -12.33 1.56
CA ALA A 261 5.58 -12.80 1.02
C ALA A 261 4.35 -12.04 1.50
N ALA A 262 4.41 -11.42 2.68
CA ALA A 262 3.24 -10.80 3.29
C ALA A 262 2.68 -9.61 2.46
N PRO A 263 1.37 -9.56 2.26
CA PRO A 263 0.28 -10.30 2.91
C PRO A 263 -0.17 -11.61 2.22
N GLY A 264 0.60 -12.19 1.31
CA GLY A 264 0.32 -13.49 0.69
C GLY A 264 -0.41 -13.46 -0.64
N GLY A 265 -0.66 -12.28 -1.21
CA GLY A 265 -1.35 -12.17 -2.49
C GLY A 265 -0.57 -12.79 -3.67
N LYS A 266 0.77 -12.75 -3.63
CA LYS A 266 1.64 -13.38 -4.63
C LYS A 266 1.79 -14.88 -4.37
N THR A 267 1.95 -15.28 -3.10
CA THR A 267 1.96 -16.70 -2.67
C THR A 267 0.74 -17.44 -3.20
N THR A 268 -0.45 -16.89 -2.95
CA THR A 268 -1.71 -17.52 -3.36
C THR A 268 -1.85 -17.55 -4.89
N HIS A 269 -1.34 -16.55 -5.61
CA HIS A 269 -1.36 -16.54 -7.07
C HIS A 269 -0.42 -17.59 -7.67
N ILE A 270 0.75 -17.81 -7.07
CA ILE A 270 1.64 -18.92 -7.47
C ILE A 270 0.89 -20.27 -7.37
N LEU A 271 0.18 -20.49 -6.24
CA LEU A 271 -0.60 -21.71 -6.02
C LEU A 271 -1.86 -21.82 -6.88
N GLU A 272 -2.44 -20.70 -7.35
CA GLU A 272 -3.52 -20.70 -8.34
C GLU A 272 -3.02 -21.21 -9.71
N ILE A 273 -1.76 -20.90 -10.08
CA ILE A 273 -1.15 -21.32 -11.35
C ILE A 273 -0.59 -22.73 -11.24
N ALA A 274 0.12 -23.05 -10.16
CA ALA A 274 0.78 -24.32 -9.90
C ALA A 274 0.31 -24.93 -8.57
N PRO A 275 -0.88 -25.56 -8.53
CA PRO A 275 -1.49 -26.03 -7.27
C PRO A 275 -0.74 -27.17 -6.59
N GLN A 276 0.17 -27.85 -7.28
CA GLN A 276 1.00 -28.92 -6.72
C GLN A 276 2.43 -28.46 -6.40
N ALA A 277 2.77 -27.19 -6.61
CA ALA A 277 4.06 -26.64 -6.23
C ALA A 277 4.21 -26.62 -4.69
N LYS A 278 5.43 -26.86 -4.22
CA LYS A 278 5.79 -26.74 -2.82
C LYS A 278 6.25 -25.30 -2.55
N VAL A 279 5.36 -24.47 -2.02
CA VAL A 279 5.65 -23.06 -1.82
C VAL A 279 6.05 -22.80 -0.37
N ILE A 280 7.16 -22.07 -0.19
CA ILE A 280 7.59 -21.50 1.08
C ILE A 280 7.33 -20.00 1.01
N ALA A 281 6.50 -19.48 1.92
CA ALA A 281 6.20 -18.07 2.09
C ALA A 281 6.99 -17.51 3.27
N LEU A 282 8.02 -16.73 2.98
CA LEU A 282 8.95 -16.16 3.96
C LEU A 282 8.68 -14.67 4.17
N ASP A 283 8.55 -14.22 5.41
CA ASP A 283 8.56 -12.80 5.77
C ASP A 283 9.23 -12.61 7.14
N VAL A 284 9.88 -11.48 7.34
CA VAL A 284 10.56 -11.17 8.60
C VAL A 284 9.60 -10.78 9.73
N GLU A 285 8.38 -10.32 9.36
CA GLU A 285 7.41 -9.81 10.32
C GLU A 285 6.30 -10.82 10.64
N ALA A 286 6.43 -11.54 11.77
CA ALA A 286 5.48 -12.56 12.20
C ALA A 286 4.01 -12.09 12.23
N HIS A 287 3.74 -10.83 12.59
CA HIS A 287 2.39 -10.29 12.64
C HIS A 287 1.75 -10.15 11.24
N ARG A 288 2.57 -9.93 10.20
CA ARG A 288 2.11 -9.86 8.80
C ARG A 288 1.83 -11.24 8.20
N LEU A 289 2.53 -12.27 8.67
CA LEU A 289 2.34 -13.65 8.21
C LEU A 289 0.95 -14.21 8.53
N LYS A 290 0.27 -13.70 9.56
CA LYS A 290 -1.13 -14.05 9.84
C LYS A 290 -2.04 -13.76 8.63
N ARG A 291 -1.76 -12.71 7.88
CA ARG A 291 -2.52 -12.39 6.65
C ARG A 291 -2.26 -13.39 5.53
N VAL A 292 -1.04 -13.93 5.46
CA VAL A 292 -0.71 -15.02 4.53
C VAL A 292 -1.53 -16.26 4.87
N GLU A 293 -1.57 -16.67 6.13
CA GLU A 293 -2.35 -17.81 6.62
C GLU A 293 -3.86 -17.63 6.40
N GLU A 294 -4.40 -16.43 6.70
CA GLU A 294 -5.81 -16.09 6.43
C GLU A 294 -6.15 -16.23 4.95
N ASN A 295 -5.28 -15.73 4.04
CA ASN A 295 -5.49 -15.84 2.59
C ASN A 295 -5.38 -17.28 2.09
N LEU A 296 -4.40 -18.06 2.56
CA LEU A 296 -4.27 -19.48 2.25
C LEU A 296 -5.53 -20.26 2.67
N THR A 297 -6.00 -20.02 3.89
CA THR A 297 -7.23 -20.64 4.42
C THR A 297 -8.44 -20.29 3.56
N ARG A 298 -8.66 -19.01 3.24
CA ARG A 298 -9.79 -18.55 2.44
C ARG A 298 -9.79 -19.14 1.03
N LEU A 299 -8.61 -19.32 0.44
CA LEU A 299 -8.44 -19.86 -0.92
C LEU A 299 -8.31 -21.39 -0.94
N ASN A 300 -8.38 -22.05 0.24
CA ASN A 300 -8.17 -23.49 0.39
C ASN A 300 -6.84 -23.96 -0.23
N GLN A 301 -5.77 -23.23 0.06
CA GLN A 301 -4.41 -23.50 -0.44
C GLN A 301 -3.46 -23.80 0.72
N GLN A 302 -2.33 -24.44 0.41
CA GLN A 302 -1.32 -24.80 1.39
C GLN A 302 0.06 -24.30 0.98
N ALA A 303 0.76 -23.67 1.92
CA ALA A 303 2.16 -23.28 1.80
C ALA A 303 2.83 -23.44 3.16
N VAL A 304 4.16 -23.57 3.19
CA VAL A 304 4.94 -23.50 4.43
C VAL A 304 5.18 -22.01 4.74
N VAL A 305 4.58 -21.52 5.81
CA VAL A 305 4.70 -20.11 6.22
C VAL A 305 5.83 -19.99 7.24
N VAL A 306 6.82 -19.16 6.96
CA VAL A 306 8.07 -19.06 7.75
C VAL A 306 8.34 -17.61 8.13
N CYS A 307 8.59 -17.38 9.42
CA CYS A 307 9.11 -16.10 9.90
C CYS A 307 10.65 -16.17 9.91
N GLY A 308 11.31 -15.38 9.05
CA GLY A 308 12.77 -15.40 8.96
C GLY A 308 13.33 -14.26 8.13
N ASP A 309 14.62 -14.03 8.29
CA ASP A 309 15.37 -13.02 7.54
C ASP A 309 15.85 -13.62 6.19
N ALA A 310 15.44 -13.01 5.09
CA ALA A 310 15.84 -13.44 3.74
C ALA A 310 17.35 -13.31 3.49
N THR A 311 18.09 -12.53 4.28
CA THR A 311 19.55 -12.44 4.24
C THR A 311 20.27 -13.62 4.91
N GLU A 312 19.55 -14.42 5.71
CA GLU A 312 20.09 -15.57 6.46
C GLU A 312 19.37 -16.89 6.11
N PRO A 313 19.40 -17.35 4.85
CA PRO A 313 18.56 -18.46 4.38
C PRO A 313 18.87 -19.78 5.11
N GLU A 314 20.11 -20.06 5.49
CA GLU A 314 20.46 -21.30 6.20
C GLU A 314 19.76 -21.44 7.55
N LYS A 315 19.54 -20.32 8.23
CA LYS A 315 18.93 -20.29 9.56
C LYS A 315 17.48 -20.78 9.48
N TRP A 316 16.62 -20.10 8.74
CA TRP A 316 15.20 -20.47 8.65
C TRP A 316 14.97 -21.78 7.86
N LEU A 317 15.83 -22.13 6.87
CA LEU A 317 15.79 -23.43 6.21
C LEU A 317 16.05 -24.59 7.20
N SER A 318 17.00 -24.40 8.09
CA SER A 318 17.31 -25.41 9.14
C SER A 318 16.13 -25.56 10.11
N GLU A 319 15.46 -24.48 10.50
CA GLU A 319 14.31 -24.48 11.40
C GLU A 319 13.11 -25.26 10.85
N ILE A 320 12.94 -25.30 9.53
CA ILE A 320 11.86 -26.03 8.85
C ILE A 320 12.32 -27.42 8.32
N GLY A 321 13.51 -27.88 8.67
CA GLY A 321 14.03 -29.19 8.28
C GLY A 321 14.46 -29.28 6.82
N LEU A 322 14.75 -28.16 6.16
CA LEU A 322 15.18 -28.08 4.76
C LEU A 322 16.64 -27.57 4.63
N SER A 323 17.50 -27.90 5.57
CA SER A 323 18.93 -27.53 5.51
C SER A 323 19.56 -27.92 4.18
N GLY A 324 20.27 -26.97 3.54
CA GLY A 324 20.92 -27.20 2.25
C GLY A 324 19.99 -27.25 1.04
N ALA A 325 18.68 -27.02 1.21
CA ALA A 325 17.76 -27.00 0.08
C ALA A 325 18.06 -25.86 -0.91
N SER A 326 17.77 -26.09 -2.17
CA SER A 326 17.81 -25.11 -3.25
C SER A 326 16.50 -25.10 -3.99
N PHE A 327 16.10 -23.92 -4.48
CA PHE A 327 14.81 -23.65 -5.09
C PHE A 327 14.88 -23.75 -6.62
N ASP A 328 13.79 -24.23 -7.22
CA ASP A 328 13.60 -24.18 -8.67
C ASP A 328 13.26 -22.75 -9.10
N ARG A 329 12.44 -22.06 -8.31
CA ARG A 329 12.09 -20.66 -8.53
C ARG A 329 12.10 -19.87 -7.23
N ILE A 330 12.46 -18.61 -7.35
CA ILE A 330 12.39 -17.63 -6.27
C ILE A 330 11.65 -16.38 -6.77
N LEU A 331 10.57 -16.01 -6.09
CA LEU A 331 10.01 -14.68 -6.18
C LEU A 331 10.60 -13.84 -5.05
N LEU A 332 11.34 -12.81 -5.39
CA LEU A 332 11.81 -11.81 -4.43
C LEU A 332 11.01 -10.53 -4.60
N ASP A 333 9.94 -10.38 -3.81
CA ASP A 333 9.19 -9.12 -3.68
C ASP A 333 9.92 -8.21 -2.69
N ALA A 334 11.01 -7.60 -3.16
CA ALA A 334 12.01 -6.98 -2.30
C ALA A 334 11.44 -5.85 -1.43
N PRO A 335 11.87 -5.74 -0.15
CA PRO A 335 11.54 -4.59 0.67
C PRO A 335 12.05 -3.33 -0.01
N CYS A 336 11.15 -2.35 -0.24
CA CYS A 336 11.45 -1.17 -1.04
C CYS A 336 10.78 0.10 -0.47
N SER A 337 11.02 1.23 -1.11
CA SER A 337 10.41 2.51 -0.71
C SER A 337 8.88 2.52 -0.84
N ALA A 338 8.31 1.61 -1.63
CA ALA A 338 6.90 1.55 -1.97
C ALA A 338 6.37 2.81 -2.68
N THR A 339 7.25 3.54 -3.39
CA THR A 339 6.90 4.78 -4.08
C THR A 339 5.98 4.60 -5.28
N GLY A 340 5.80 3.37 -5.75
CA GLY A 340 4.86 3.02 -6.82
C GLY A 340 3.41 2.88 -6.35
N VAL A 341 3.18 2.69 -5.04
CA VAL A 341 1.84 2.44 -4.46
C VAL A 341 1.34 3.60 -3.61
N ILE A 342 1.89 4.80 -3.78
CA ILE A 342 1.54 6.01 -3.02
C ILE A 342 0.04 6.29 -3.05
N ARG A 343 -0.65 6.09 -4.18
CA ARG A 343 -2.09 6.35 -4.24
C ARG A 343 -2.92 5.45 -3.30
N ARG A 344 -2.41 4.23 -2.98
CA ARG A 344 -3.02 3.31 -2.00
C ARG A 344 -2.58 3.61 -0.58
N HIS A 345 -1.33 4.02 -0.41
CA HIS A 345 -0.69 4.31 0.86
C HIS A 345 -0.10 5.73 0.85
N PRO A 346 -0.95 6.78 0.90
CA PRO A 346 -0.50 8.16 0.72
C PRO A 346 0.36 8.69 1.88
N ASP A 347 0.38 8.01 3.02
CA ASP A 347 1.28 8.25 4.13
C ASP A 347 2.75 7.99 3.78
N ILE A 348 3.05 7.15 2.79
CA ILE A 348 4.41 6.92 2.27
C ILE A 348 5.10 8.24 1.91
N LYS A 349 4.37 9.21 1.36
CA LYS A 349 4.91 10.55 1.06
C LYS A 349 5.60 11.21 2.26
N TRP A 350 5.12 10.96 3.45
CA TRP A 350 5.52 11.64 4.68
C TRP A 350 6.40 10.77 5.58
N LEU A 351 6.37 9.46 5.35
CA LEU A 351 7.16 8.47 6.09
C LEU A 351 8.55 8.26 5.48
N ARG A 352 8.66 8.34 4.15
CA ARG A 352 9.93 8.11 3.44
C ARG A 352 10.77 9.38 3.34
N GLN A 353 12.08 9.21 3.51
CA GLN A 353 13.09 10.22 3.30
C GLN A 353 14.05 9.78 2.19
N GLU A 354 14.75 10.73 1.58
CA GLU A 354 15.70 10.42 0.51
C GLU A 354 16.84 9.49 0.99
N THR A 355 17.26 9.66 2.24
CA THR A 355 18.28 8.83 2.89
C THR A 355 17.91 7.36 3.04
N ASP A 356 16.62 7.02 3.08
CA ASP A 356 16.14 5.65 3.22
C ASP A 356 16.45 4.82 1.95
N ILE A 357 16.51 5.48 0.78
CA ILE A 357 16.68 4.79 -0.50
C ILE A 357 17.99 4.03 -0.55
N ALA A 358 19.10 4.65 -0.14
CA ALA A 358 20.40 3.99 -0.12
C ALA A 358 20.44 2.76 0.80
N GLN A 359 19.77 2.83 1.96
CA GLN A 359 19.67 1.72 2.90
C GLN A 359 18.84 0.56 2.32
N LEU A 360 17.72 0.88 1.67
CA LEU A 360 16.87 -0.11 1.01
C LEU A 360 17.61 -0.80 -0.15
N VAL A 361 18.31 -0.05 -0.98
CA VAL A 361 19.14 -0.59 -2.08
C VAL A 361 20.20 -1.56 -1.52
N ALA A 362 20.88 -1.20 -0.44
CA ALA A 362 21.87 -2.07 0.19
C ALA A 362 21.23 -3.38 0.72
N LEU A 363 20.08 -3.28 1.38
CA LEU A 363 19.33 -4.44 1.89
C LEU A 363 18.84 -5.34 0.73
N GLN A 364 18.28 -4.76 -0.32
CA GLN A 364 17.85 -5.47 -1.51
C GLN A 364 19.00 -6.27 -2.14
N GLY A 365 20.19 -5.66 -2.25
CA GLY A 365 21.39 -6.33 -2.74
C GLY A 365 21.84 -7.49 -1.86
N GLN A 366 21.78 -7.35 -0.54
CA GLN A 366 22.10 -8.43 0.41
C GLN A 366 21.14 -9.61 0.27
N ILE A 367 19.82 -9.33 0.23
CA ILE A 367 18.80 -10.36 0.04
C ILE A 367 18.98 -11.07 -1.31
N LEU A 368 19.17 -10.31 -2.39
CA LEU A 368 19.32 -10.86 -3.73
C LEU A 368 20.52 -11.80 -3.81
N LYS A 369 21.67 -11.43 -3.26
CA LYS A 369 22.87 -12.28 -3.19
C LYS A 369 22.65 -13.55 -2.35
N ALA A 370 22.04 -13.42 -1.17
CA ALA A 370 21.77 -14.54 -0.27
C ALA A 370 20.84 -15.58 -0.90
N LEU A 371 19.77 -15.11 -1.54
CA LEU A 371 18.79 -15.98 -2.18
C LEU A 371 19.30 -16.54 -3.51
N TRP A 372 20.16 -15.81 -4.26
CA TRP A 372 20.80 -16.34 -5.46
C TRP A 372 21.64 -17.59 -5.18
N ALA A 373 22.32 -17.63 -4.04
CA ALA A 373 23.06 -18.82 -3.62
C ALA A 373 22.16 -20.05 -3.38
N LYS A 374 20.86 -19.83 -3.12
CA LYS A 374 19.86 -20.89 -2.91
C LYS A 374 19.07 -21.26 -4.17
N LEU A 375 19.36 -20.64 -5.30
CA LEU A 375 18.73 -20.97 -6.57
C LEU A 375 19.48 -22.13 -7.23
N LYS A 376 18.76 -23.13 -7.74
CA LYS A 376 19.32 -24.25 -8.52
C LYS A 376 19.95 -23.75 -9.82
N PRO A 377 20.92 -24.48 -10.40
CA PRO A 377 21.30 -24.28 -11.80
C PRO A 377 20.07 -24.37 -12.71
N ASN A 378 19.97 -23.46 -13.69
CA ASN A 378 18.80 -23.23 -14.56
C ASN A 378 17.53 -22.75 -13.84
N GLY A 379 17.59 -22.53 -12.53
CA GLY A 379 16.49 -21.94 -11.75
C GLY A 379 16.22 -20.49 -12.15
N ILE A 380 15.02 -20.02 -11.82
CA ILE A 380 14.53 -18.67 -12.14
C ILE A 380 14.37 -17.87 -10.85
N LEU A 381 14.93 -16.67 -10.82
CA LEU A 381 14.63 -15.66 -9.81
C LEU A 381 13.89 -14.51 -10.48
N LEU A 382 12.69 -14.20 -10.00
CA LEU A 382 11.95 -13.00 -10.36
C LEU A 382 12.13 -11.96 -9.27
N TYR A 383 12.88 -10.90 -9.58
CA TYR A 383 13.01 -9.73 -8.72
C TYR A 383 11.84 -8.79 -8.98
N ALA A 384 11.19 -8.35 -7.92
CA ALA A 384 10.07 -7.42 -7.98
C ALA A 384 10.19 -6.34 -6.92
N THR A 385 9.73 -5.13 -7.22
CA THR A 385 9.50 -4.04 -6.27
C THR A 385 8.21 -3.30 -6.60
N CYS A 386 7.59 -2.70 -5.59
CA CYS A 386 6.53 -1.71 -5.78
C CYS A 386 7.11 -0.27 -5.73
N SER A 387 8.31 -0.07 -6.26
CA SER A 387 8.99 1.22 -6.38
C SER A 387 8.98 1.73 -7.82
N VAL A 388 8.99 3.04 -7.99
CA VAL A 388 9.22 3.72 -9.27
C VAL A 388 10.63 4.34 -9.37
N LEU A 389 11.50 4.07 -8.39
CA LEU A 389 12.85 4.63 -8.37
C LEU A 389 13.85 3.70 -9.06
N PRO A 390 14.54 4.14 -10.13
CA PRO A 390 15.55 3.33 -10.82
C PRO A 390 16.65 2.80 -9.92
N ASP A 391 16.98 3.51 -8.83
CA ASP A 391 17.99 3.10 -7.84
C ASP A 391 17.67 1.71 -7.25
N GLU A 392 16.40 1.45 -6.94
CA GLU A 392 15.90 0.19 -6.37
C GLU A 392 15.61 -0.88 -7.44
N ASN A 393 15.56 -0.49 -8.73
CA ASN A 393 15.04 -1.28 -9.83
C ASN A 393 16.16 -1.61 -10.85
N SER A 394 16.19 -0.94 -11.99
CA SER A 394 17.13 -1.24 -13.08
C SER A 394 18.60 -1.09 -12.68
N HIS A 395 18.94 -0.08 -11.87
CA HIS A 395 20.34 0.09 -11.40
C HIS A 395 20.74 -1.04 -10.45
N GLN A 396 19.84 -1.47 -9.56
CA GLN A 396 20.07 -2.60 -8.65
C GLN A 396 20.35 -3.89 -9.42
N ILE A 397 19.54 -4.20 -10.43
CA ILE A 397 19.72 -5.40 -11.25
C ILE A 397 20.96 -5.30 -12.14
N GLN A 398 21.25 -4.12 -12.70
CA GLN A 398 22.48 -3.89 -13.48
C GLN A 398 23.74 -4.18 -12.64
N HIS A 399 23.76 -3.67 -11.41
CA HIS A 399 24.86 -3.90 -10.47
C HIS A 399 25.00 -5.40 -10.14
N PHE A 400 23.88 -6.06 -9.85
CA PHE A 400 23.86 -7.49 -9.55
C PHE A 400 24.40 -8.33 -10.73
N LEU A 401 24.01 -8.04 -11.97
CA LEU A 401 24.48 -8.76 -13.16
C LEU A 401 25.98 -8.62 -13.37
N VAL A 402 26.56 -7.46 -13.06
CA VAL A 402 28.02 -7.23 -13.16
C VAL A 402 28.78 -8.06 -12.12
N GLU A 403 28.25 -8.18 -10.91
CA GLU A 403 28.90 -8.93 -9.81
C GLU A 403 28.62 -10.43 -9.81
N THR A 404 27.66 -10.90 -10.63
CA THR A 404 27.17 -12.29 -10.63
C THR A 404 27.23 -12.88 -12.04
N PRO A 405 28.41 -13.39 -12.47
CA PRO A 405 28.63 -13.84 -13.86
C PRO A 405 27.74 -15.00 -14.31
N ASP A 406 27.19 -15.80 -13.36
CA ASP A 406 26.26 -16.90 -13.63
C ASP A 406 24.79 -16.44 -13.72
N ALA A 407 24.53 -15.14 -13.53
CA ALA A 407 23.20 -14.56 -13.73
C ALA A 407 23.00 -14.15 -15.20
N GLU A 408 21.84 -14.50 -15.75
CA GLU A 408 21.41 -14.13 -17.08
C GLU A 408 20.06 -13.41 -17.02
N LEU A 409 19.98 -12.21 -17.59
CA LEU A 409 18.71 -11.49 -17.71
C LEU A 409 17.85 -12.14 -18.79
N MET A 410 16.63 -12.53 -18.42
CA MET A 410 15.66 -13.13 -19.34
C MET A 410 14.71 -12.07 -19.90
N PRO A 411 14.28 -12.18 -21.18
CA PRO A 411 13.27 -11.28 -21.72
C PRO A 411 11.92 -11.46 -21.00
N LEU A 412 11.17 -10.39 -20.93
CA LEU A 412 9.80 -10.37 -20.43
C LEU A 412 8.82 -10.16 -21.61
N PRO A 413 7.55 -10.63 -21.51
CA PRO A 413 6.58 -10.57 -22.61
C PRO A 413 5.96 -9.18 -22.80
N PHE A 414 6.80 -8.15 -22.81
CA PHE A 414 6.43 -6.75 -23.02
C PHE A 414 7.39 -6.11 -24.01
N GLU A 415 6.99 -4.98 -24.60
CA GLU A 415 7.89 -4.21 -25.46
C GLU A 415 9.09 -3.73 -24.67
N GLN A 416 10.28 -4.16 -25.08
CA GLN A 416 11.56 -3.80 -24.49
C GLN A 416 12.54 -3.37 -25.60
N THR A 417 13.37 -2.37 -25.30
CA THR A 417 14.53 -2.06 -26.14
C THR A 417 15.71 -2.95 -25.74
N GLU A 418 16.70 -3.13 -26.64
CA GLU A 418 17.88 -3.99 -26.41
C GLU A 418 18.65 -3.68 -25.11
N ASN A 419 18.55 -2.44 -24.60
CA ASN A 419 19.25 -2.00 -23.39
C ASN A 419 18.35 -1.93 -22.15
N THR A 420 17.12 -2.44 -22.23
CA THR A 420 16.17 -2.37 -21.10
C THR A 420 16.47 -3.48 -20.09
N ILE A 421 16.77 -3.11 -18.85
CA ILE A 421 16.97 -4.06 -17.74
C ILE A 421 15.66 -4.17 -16.95
N GLY A 422 14.95 -5.29 -17.16
CA GLY A 422 13.64 -5.51 -16.57
C GLY A 422 12.55 -4.62 -17.17
N ILE A 423 11.39 -4.55 -16.53
CA ILE A 423 10.28 -3.68 -16.92
C ILE A 423 9.78 -2.83 -15.77
N GLN A 424 9.56 -1.53 -16.03
CA GLN A 424 8.98 -0.60 -15.09
C GLN A 424 7.54 -0.26 -15.51
N PHE A 425 6.57 -0.71 -14.73
CA PHE A 425 5.21 -0.20 -14.80
C PHE A 425 5.12 1.08 -13.98
N LEU A 426 4.60 2.14 -14.57
CA LEU A 426 4.34 3.41 -13.90
C LEU A 426 2.88 3.51 -13.48
N PRO A 427 2.55 4.22 -12.39
CA PRO A 427 1.17 4.43 -11.99
C PRO A 427 0.38 5.14 -13.10
N GLN A 428 -0.80 4.62 -13.43
CA GLN A 428 -1.71 5.19 -14.43
C GLN A 428 -3.10 5.37 -13.84
N GLU A 429 -3.84 6.37 -14.28
CA GLU A 429 -5.15 6.75 -13.71
C GLU A 429 -6.10 5.54 -13.57
N ASN A 430 -6.38 4.84 -14.65
CA ASN A 430 -7.25 3.66 -14.68
C ASN A 430 -6.48 2.34 -14.79
N GLY A 431 -5.16 2.38 -14.69
CA GLY A 431 -4.25 1.24 -14.78
C GLY A 431 -3.79 0.74 -13.41
N GLY A 432 -2.71 -0.02 -13.41
CA GLY A 432 -2.06 -0.54 -12.21
C GLY A 432 -1.21 0.51 -11.49
N ASP A 433 -0.67 0.12 -10.36
CA ASP A 433 0.30 0.88 -9.57
C ASP A 433 1.71 0.80 -10.18
N GLY A 434 2.67 1.51 -9.60
CA GLY A 434 4.06 1.39 -10.00
C GLY A 434 4.68 0.09 -9.50
N PHE A 435 5.17 -0.73 -10.44
CA PHE A 435 5.87 -1.98 -10.16
C PHE A 435 7.05 -2.15 -11.11
N TYR A 436 8.07 -2.83 -10.62
CA TYR A 436 9.22 -3.23 -11.43
C TYR A 436 9.42 -4.73 -11.37
N TYR A 437 9.84 -5.33 -12.50
CA TYR A 437 10.18 -6.74 -12.61
C TYR A 437 11.45 -6.95 -13.40
N ALA A 438 12.31 -7.87 -12.92
CA ALA A 438 13.43 -8.42 -13.66
C ALA A 438 13.48 -9.95 -13.47
N LYS A 439 13.49 -10.71 -14.55
CA LYS A 439 13.56 -12.17 -14.54
C LYS A 439 14.99 -12.61 -14.80
N LEU A 440 15.56 -13.35 -13.88
CA LEU A 440 16.94 -13.81 -13.91
C LEU A 440 16.98 -15.33 -13.96
N ARG A 441 17.84 -15.90 -14.80
CA ARG A 441 18.14 -17.33 -14.83
C ARG A 441 19.55 -17.56 -14.36
N LYS A 442 19.74 -18.58 -13.51
CA LYS A 442 21.07 -19.03 -13.09
C LYS A 442 21.62 -19.98 -14.14
N ARG A 443 22.77 -19.65 -14.76
CA ARG A 443 23.44 -20.54 -15.72
C ARG A 443 23.90 -21.83 -15.03
N SER A 444 23.88 -22.94 -15.76
CA SER A 444 24.61 -24.12 -15.33
C SER A 444 26.10 -23.87 -15.44
N ALA A 445 26.86 -24.33 -14.45
CA ALA A 445 28.33 -24.28 -14.46
C ALA A 445 28.88 -25.11 -15.62
#